data_dc027c6bd0916d75835835db0dd9894e
#
_entry.id   dc027c6bd0916d75835835db0dd9894e
#
_cell.length_a   1.000
_cell.length_b   1.000
_cell.length_c   1.000
_cell.angle_alpha   90.00
_cell.angle_beta   90.00
_cell.angle_gamma   90.00
#
_symmetry.space_group_name_H-M   'P 1'
#
loop_
_entity.id
_entity.type
_entity.pdbx_description
1 polymer ?
#
loop_
_entity_poly.entity_id
_entity_poly.type
_entity_poly.pdbx_seq_one_letter_code
_entity_poly.pdbx_strand_id
1 'polypeptide(L)'
;MELSYYEILEVEKHSNQETIKKSYRKLALKYHPDRNAGDKEAEEKFKLINEAYGVLSDEKKRALYDRYGKKGLNQAGSSQSDFSDFFEDLGSFFEDAFGFGARGSKRQKSSIAPDYLQTVELSFKEAVFGCKKTIKVQYQSVCESCDGTGAKDKALETCKQCNGQGQVFMRQGFMSFAQTCGACQGKGKIIKTPCQACKGKTYILKDEEIDAIIPEGIDDQNRMVLKNKGNEYEKGKRGDLYLEVRVKEDEHFKREGCDLFIEAPVFFTTIALGHTIKVPSLRGGELELKIPRNAKDRQTFAFRNEGVKHPESSYRGSLIVVLQVIYPKSLNKEQQGLLEKLHASFGYEGEPHKSVLETCISKIKDWFK
;
A
#
# COMPACT_ATOMS: atom_id res chain seq x y z
N MET A 1 39.80 -10.96 -26.52
CA MET A 1 39.82 -12.14 -25.64
C MET A 1 38.51 -12.17 -24.90
N GLU A 2 37.71 -13.25 -25.00
CA GLU A 2 36.50 -13.36 -24.19
C GLU A 2 36.90 -13.69 -22.76
N LEU A 3 36.40 -12.90 -21.80
CA LEU A 3 36.62 -13.13 -20.37
C LEU A 3 35.99 -14.43 -19.93
N SER A 4 36.66 -15.19 -19.08
CA SER A 4 36.09 -16.40 -18.46
C SER A 4 34.98 -16.02 -17.45
N TYR A 5 34.04 -16.93 -17.17
CA TYR A 5 32.99 -16.70 -16.17
C TYR A 5 33.55 -16.45 -14.78
N TYR A 6 34.72 -17.00 -14.46
CA TYR A 6 35.41 -16.70 -13.20
C TYR A 6 35.94 -15.27 -13.14
N GLU A 7 36.50 -14.78 -14.25
CA GLU A 7 36.95 -13.38 -14.36
C GLU A 7 35.78 -12.40 -14.34
N ILE A 8 34.67 -12.75 -14.98
CA ILE A 8 33.44 -11.93 -14.96
C ILE A 8 32.91 -11.77 -13.53
N LEU A 9 32.96 -12.85 -12.72
CA LEU A 9 32.55 -12.80 -11.32
C LEU A 9 33.67 -12.36 -10.36
N GLU A 10 34.85 -12.00 -10.86
CA GLU A 10 36.01 -11.57 -10.05
C GLU A 10 36.38 -12.64 -8.97
N VAL A 11 36.36 -13.93 -9.33
CA VAL A 11 36.68 -15.05 -8.44
C VAL A 11 37.71 -15.97 -9.07
N GLU A 12 38.43 -16.71 -8.24
CA GLU A 12 39.38 -17.74 -8.70
C GLU A 12 38.67 -18.99 -9.18
N LYS A 13 39.29 -19.74 -10.13
CA LYS A 13 38.74 -20.97 -10.71
C LYS A 13 38.39 -22.05 -9.67
N HIS A 14 39.05 -22.03 -8.53
CA HIS A 14 38.83 -23.00 -7.43
C HIS A 14 37.93 -22.46 -6.30
N SER A 15 37.31 -21.31 -6.48
CA SER A 15 36.43 -20.72 -5.47
C SER A 15 35.25 -21.63 -5.15
N ASN A 16 34.87 -21.66 -3.87
CA ASN A 16 33.70 -22.39 -3.41
C ASN A 16 32.39 -21.68 -3.78
N GLN A 17 31.28 -22.38 -3.66
CA GLN A 17 29.93 -21.86 -4.00
C GLN A 17 29.57 -20.61 -3.20
N GLU A 18 29.99 -20.50 -1.94
CA GLU A 18 29.69 -19.32 -1.11
C GLU A 18 30.44 -18.07 -1.60
N THR A 19 31.69 -18.23 -2.02
CA THR A 19 32.49 -17.14 -2.59
C THR A 19 31.90 -16.66 -3.91
N ILE A 20 31.50 -17.58 -4.78
CA ILE A 20 30.82 -17.26 -6.05
C ILE A 20 29.54 -16.48 -5.78
N LYS A 21 28.70 -16.94 -4.86
CA LYS A 21 27.44 -16.29 -4.48
C LYS A 21 27.67 -14.90 -3.85
N LYS A 22 28.70 -14.74 -3.03
CA LYS A 22 29.06 -13.46 -2.40
C LYS A 22 29.53 -12.45 -3.44
N SER A 23 30.38 -12.85 -4.37
CA SER A 23 30.86 -11.99 -5.45
C SER A 23 29.73 -11.59 -6.40
N TYR A 24 28.89 -12.54 -6.81
CA TYR A 24 27.71 -12.27 -7.60
C TYR A 24 26.83 -11.19 -6.96
N ARG A 25 26.48 -11.32 -5.67
CA ARG A 25 25.66 -10.32 -4.98
C ARG A 25 26.28 -8.91 -4.98
N LYS A 26 27.61 -8.84 -4.77
CA LYS A 26 28.35 -7.59 -4.79
C LYS A 26 28.29 -6.92 -6.18
N LEU A 27 28.55 -7.69 -7.23
CA LEU A 27 28.59 -7.20 -8.62
C LEU A 27 27.19 -6.87 -9.14
N ALA A 28 26.20 -7.71 -8.84
CA ALA A 28 24.80 -7.47 -9.20
C ALA A 28 24.26 -6.17 -8.56
N LEU A 29 24.64 -5.88 -7.31
CA LEU A 29 24.26 -4.62 -6.64
C LEU A 29 24.99 -3.39 -7.24
N LYS A 30 26.25 -3.58 -7.69
CA LYS A 30 27.06 -2.53 -8.29
C LYS A 30 26.55 -2.12 -9.68
N TYR A 31 26.17 -3.10 -10.51
CA TYR A 31 25.72 -2.89 -11.89
C TYR A 31 24.21 -3.01 -12.06
N HIS A 32 23.44 -2.89 -10.95
CA HIS A 32 21.98 -2.94 -10.99
C HIS A 32 21.40 -1.82 -11.86
N PRO A 33 20.45 -2.12 -12.77
CA PRO A 33 19.89 -1.10 -13.67
C PRO A 33 19.25 0.08 -12.94
N ASP A 34 18.60 -0.13 -11.78
CA ASP A 34 18.00 0.96 -10.99
C ASP A 34 19.05 1.93 -10.42
N ARG A 35 20.29 1.48 -10.25
CA ARG A 35 21.39 2.33 -9.76
C ARG A 35 22.21 2.96 -10.89
N ASN A 36 22.13 2.39 -12.08
CA ASN A 36 22.87 2.82 -13.26
C ASN A 36 21.91 3.06 -14.45
N ALA A 37 20.79 3.75 -14.18
CA ALA A 37 19.75 4.00 -15.16
C ALA A 37 20.32 4.74 -16.39
N GLY A 38 20.22 4.12 -17.58
CA GLY A 38 20.69 4.66 -18.84
C GLY A 38 22.15 4.35 -19.21
N ASP A 39 22.91 3.65 -18.35
CA ASP A 39 24.27 3.20 -18.64
C ASP A 39 24.26 1.83 -19.35
N LYS A 40 24.47 1.84 -20.68
CA LYS A 40 24.51 0.62 -21.50
C LYS A 40 25.67 -0.32 -21.13
N GLU A 41 26.83 0.21 -20.71
CA GLU A 41 27.95 -0.62 -20.30
C GLU A 41 27.66 -1.37 -18.99
N ALA A 42 26.98 -0.71 -18.06
CA ALA A 42 26.54 -1.36 -16.82
C ALA A 42 25.48 -2.45 -17.10
N GLU A 43 24.58 -2.23 -18.05
CA GLU A 43 23.58 -3.21 -18.46
C GLU A 43 24.22 -4.44 -19.12
N GLU A 44 25.19 -4.26 -19.99
CA GLU A 44 25.94 -5.37 -20.61
C GLU A 44 26.73 -6.17 -19.57
N LYS A 45 27.42 -5.49 -18.65
CA LYS A 45 28.14 -6.15 -17.55
C LYS A 45 27.19 -6.93 -16.65
N PHE A 46 26.02 -6.37 -16.35
CA PHE A 46 25.02 -7.06 -15.55
C PHE A 46 24.51 -8.35 -16.21
N LYS A 47 24.27 -8.33 -17.53
CA LYS A 47 23.91 -9.52 -18.31
C LYS A 47 24.98 -10.61 -18.22
N LEU A 48 26.25 -10.22 -18.41
CA LEU A 48 27.38 -11.15 -18.31
C LEU A 48 27.57 -11.74 -16.91
N ILE A 49 27.36 -10.94 -15.86
CA ILE A 49 27.43 -11.37 -14.45
C ILE A 49 26.34 -12.41 -14.16
N ASN A 50 25.13 -12.19 -14.64
CA ASN A 50 24.04 -13.15 -14.48
C ASN A 50 24.28 -14.46 -15.25
N GLU A 51 24.77 -14.37 -16.49
CA GLU A 51 25.15 -15.53 -17.29
C GLU A 51 26.24 -16.37 -16.57
N ALA A 52 27.29 -15.73 -16.09
CA ALA A 52 28.38 -16.36 -15.38
C ALA A 52 27.91 -17.05 -14.07
N TYR A 53 27.07 -16.40 -13.30
CA TYR A 53 26.51 -16.98 -12.08
C TYR A 53 25.59 -18.16 -12.38
N GLY A 54 24.75 -18.07 -13.41
CA GLY A 54 23.87 -19.15 -13.83
C GLY A 54 24.59 -20.45 -14.20
N VAL A 55 25.83 -20.35 -14.70
CA VAL A 55 26.67 -21.53 -15.00
C VAL A 55 27.47 -21.98 -13.77
N LEU A 56 28.08 -21.07 -13.03
CA LEU A 56 28.99 -21.42 -11.94
C LEU A 56 28.27 -21.75 -10.62
N SER A 57 26.99 -21.41 -10.47
CA SER A 57 26.18 -21.75 -9.30
C SER A 57 25.72 -23.23 -9.29
N ASP A 58 25.66 -23.88 -10.42
CA ASP A 58 25.29 -25.29 -10.56
C ASP A 58 26.54 -26.15 -10.75
N GLU A 59 26.73 -27.14 -9.89
CA GLU A 59 27.92 -28.01 -9.92
C GLU A 59 28.08 -28.78 -11.24
N LYS A 60 26.98 -29.23 -11.86
CA LYS A 60 27.00 -29.96 -13.13
C LYS A 60 27.37 -29.03 -14.29
N LYS A 61 26.79 -27.85 -14.34
CA LYS A 61 27.09 -26.85 -15.38
C LYS A 61 28.49 -26.29 -15.24
N ARG A 62 28.96 -26.07 -14.02
CA ARG A 62 30.33 -25.67 -13.70
C ARG A 62 31.32 -26.74 -14.19
N ALA A 63 31.08 -28.03 -13.91
CA ALA A 63 31.92 -29.12 -14.36
C ALA A 63 31.96 -29.24 -15.89
N LEU A 64 30.88 -29.01 -16.60
CA LEU A 64 30.82 -28.94 -18.06
C LEU A 64 31.57 -27.72 -18.61
N TYR A 65 31.40 -26.58 -18.00
CA TYR A 65 32.13 -25.36 -18.35
C TYR A 65 33.65 -25.51 -18.14
N ASP A 66 34.06 -26.16 -17.05
CA ASP A 66 35.46 -26.38 -16.72
C ASP A 66 36.15 -27.34 -17.71
N ARG A 67 35.37 -28.29 -18.30
CA ARG A 67 35.89 -29.28 -19.28
C ARG A 67 35.88 -28.78 -20.71
N TYR A 68 34.83 -28.11 -21.12
CA TYR A 68 34.56 -27.81 -22.52
C TYR A 68 34.46 -26.29 -22.83
N GLY A 69 34.60 -25.45 -21.83
CA GLY A 69 34.47 -24.01 -21.99
C GLY A 69 33.07 -23.56 -22.42
N LYS A 70 32.95 -22.30 -22.80
CA LYS A 70 31.70 -21.71 -23.28
C LYS A 70 31.11 -22.42 -24.52
N LYS A 71 31.95 -22.91 -25.40
CA LYS A 71 31.55 -23.66 -26.62
C LYS A 71 30.95 -25.02 -26.28
N GLY A 72 31.39 -25.68 -25.21
CA GLY A 72 30.88 -26.98 -24.79
C GLY A 72 29.49 -26.91 -24.16
N LEU A 73 29.14 -25.78 -23.52
CA LEU A 73 27.80 -25.57 -23.01
C LEU A 73 26.77 -25.47 -24.15
N ASN A 74 27.14 -24.91 -25.29
CA ASN A 74 26.27 -24.78 -26.46
C ASN A 74 26.17 -26.13 -27.26
N GLN A 75 27.13 -27.04 -27.13
CA GLN A 75 27.19 -28.26 -27.89
C GLN A 75 26.73 -29.50 -27.09
N ALA A 76 26.78 -29.46 -25.75
CA ALA A 76 26.24 -30.51 -24.87
C ALA A 76 24.69 -30.48 -24.77
N GLY A 77 24.06 -29.44 -25.31
CA GLY A 77 22.62 -29.27 -25.43
C GLY A 77 22.02 -29.98 -26.64
N SER A 78 22.32 -31.24 -26.86
CA SER A 78 21.54 -32.07 -27.81
C SER A 78 20.20 -32.56 -27.22
N SER A 79 19.81 -32.07 -26.07
CA SER A 79 18.43 -32.06 -25.58
C SER A 79 18.00 -30.58 -25.48
N GLN A 80 17.37 -30.12 -26.53
CA GLN A 80 16.86 -28.74 -26.70
C GLN A 80 15.85 -28.30 -25.63
N SER A 81 15.47 -29.19 -24.73
CA SER A 81 14.56 -28.96 -23.61
C SER A 81 15.24 -28.36 -22.35
N ASP A 82 16.44 -28.83 -21.98
CA ASP A 82 17.06 -28.43 -20.69
C ASP A 82 17.69 -27.04 -20.71
N PHE A 83 18.11 -26.56 -21.88
CA PHE A 83 18.67 -25.21 -22.02
C PHE A 83 17.56 -24.15 -22.18
N SER A 84 16.45 -24.56 -22.80
CA SER A 84 15.23 -23.75 -22.89
C SER A 84 14.59 -23.56 -21.51
N ASP A 85 14.52 -24.61 -20.69
CA ASP A 85 13.97 -24.59 -19.35
C ASP A 85 14.80 -23.71 -18.39
N PHE A 86 16.14 -23.67 -18.60
CA PHE A 86 17.00 -22.78 -17.79
C PHE A 86 16.85 -21.31 -18.17
N PHE A 87 16.69 -21.01 -19.47
CA PHE A 87 16.38 -19.64 -19.91
C PHE A 87 14.94 -19.24 -19.55
N GLU A 88 13.99 -20.18 -19.49
CA GLU A 88 12.64 -19.94 -18.97
C GLU A 88 12.65 -19.69 -17.46
N ASP A 89 13.45 -20.43 -16.69
CA ASP A 89 13.54 -20.26 -15.23
C ASP A 89 14.30 -18.97 -14.86
N LEU A 90 15.37 -18.63 -15.60
CA LEU A 90 16.07 -17.35 -15.46
C LEU A 90 15.24 -16.19 -16.03
N GLY A 91 14.48 -16.42 -17.11
CA GLY A 91 13.50 -15.50 -17.68
C GLY A 91 12.38 -15.20 -16.70
N SER A 92 11.84 -16.22 -16.00
CA SER A 92 10.80 -16.03 -14.99
C SER A 92 11.28 -15.23 -13.77
N PHE A 93 12.54 -15.43 -13.37
CA PHE A 93 13.17 -14.63 -12.31
C PHE A 93 13.44 -13.18 -12.75
N PHE A 94 13.73 -13.00 -14.06
CA PHE A 94 13.92 -11.68 -14.65
C PHE A 94 12.59 -10.97 -14.91
N GLU A 95 11.52 -11.71 -15.22
CA GLU A 95 10.16 -11.18 -15.39
C GLU A 95 9.52 -10.76 -14.07
N ASP A 96 9.74 -11.52 -12.99
CA ASP A 96 9.30 -11.13 -11.63
C ASP A 96 10.07 -9.92 -11.08
N ALA A 97 11.34 -9.74 -11.49
CA ALA A 97 12.15 -8.61 -11.06
C ALA A 97 11.96 -7.35 -11.96
N PHE A 98 11.55 -7.50 -13.23
CA PHE A 98 11.51 -6.40 -14.20
C PHE A 98 10.13 -6.13 -14.83
N GLY A 99 9.08 -6.82 -14.45
CA GLY A 99 7.70 -6.45 -14.80
C GLY A 99 7.34 -6.50 -16.29
N PHE A 100 8.10 -7.23 -17.14
CA PHE A 100 7.77 -7.45 -18.54
C PHE A 100 7.29 -8.89 -18.73
N GLY A 101 5.96 -9.05 -18.57
CA GLY A 101 5.34 -10.36 -18.51
C GLY A 101 5.23 -11.08 -19.84
N ALA A 102 5.67 -12.34 -19.85
CA ALA A 102 5.13 -13.35 -20.74
C ALA A 102 4.89 -14.64 -19.95
N ARG A 103 3.61 -14.95 -19.80
CA ARG A 103 3.05 -16.05 -19.01
C ARG A 103 3.23 -17.39 -19.68
N GLY A 104 3.92 -18.30 -19.02
CA GLY A 104 3.93 -19.71 -19.34
C GLY A 104 3.67 -20.60 -18.14
N SER A 105 2.46 -20.64 -17.59
CA SER A 105 1.99 -21.74 -16.76
C SER A 105 0.56 -22.10 -17.13
N LYS A 106 0.40 -23.28 -17.71
CA LYS A 106 -0.89 -23.96 -17.95
C LYS A 106 -1.53 -24.37 -16.61
N ARG A 107 -1.84 -23.42 -15.74
CA ARG A 107 -2.98 -23.57 -14.82
C ARG A 107 -4.18 -22.94 -15.51
N GLN A 108 -5.17 -23.75 -15.76
CA GLN A 108 -6.49 -23.32 -16.19
C GLN A 108 -6.97 -22.28 -15.17
N LYS A 109 -6.64 -20.97 -15.44
CA LYS A 109 -7.04 -19.88 -14.56
C LYS A 109 -8.56 -19.91 -14.50
N SER A 110 -9.11 -20.14 -13.31
CA SER A 110 -10.52 -19.87 -13.03
C SER A 110 -10.82 -18.48 -13.59
N SER A 111 -11.95 -18.32 -14.24
CA SER A 111 -12.39 -17.02 -14.78
C SER A 111 -12.73 -16.02 -13.65
N ILE A 112 -12.66 -16.45 -12.41
CA ILE A 112 -13.00 -15.72 -11.19
C ILE A 112 -11.71 -15.39 -10.46
N ALA A 113 -11.47 -14.10 -10.21
CA ALA A 113 -10.41 -13.67 -9.29
C ALA A 113 -10.80 -14.11 -7.87
N PRO A 114 -9.95 -14.88 -7.15
CA PRO A 114 -10.34 -15.42 -5.84
C PRO A 114 -10.55 -14.32 -4.81
N ASP A 115 -9.67 -13.33 -4.81
CA ASP A 115 -9.71 -12.26 -3.83
C ASP A 115 -10.37 -11.01 -4.43
N TYR A 116 -11.03 -10.23 -3.58
CA TYR A 116 -11.54 -8.93 -3.96
C TYR A 116 -11.51 -7.93 -2.82
N LEU A 117 -11.58 -6.65 -3.18
CA LEU A 117 -11.56 -5.53 -2.27
C LEU A 117 -12.96 -4.95 -2.12
N GLN A 118 -13.37 -4.65 -0.89
CA GLN A 118 -14.59 -3.92 -0.58
C GLN A 118 -14.28 -2.82 0.42
N THR A 119 -14.88 -1.64 0.22
CA THR A 119 -14.74 -0.52 1.16
C THR A 119 -15.79 -0.62 2.26
N VAL A 120 -15.38 -0.36 3.50
CA VAL A 120 -16.26 -0.23 4.66
C VAL A 120 -16.14 1.16 5.27
N GLU A 121 -17.26 1.86 5.43
CA GLU A 121 -17.30 3.17 6.08
C GLU A 121 -17.47 2.99 7.58
N LEU A 122 -16.62 3.69 8.35
CA LEU A 122 -16.67 3.77 9.80
C LEU A 122 -16.89 5.20 10.24
N SER A 123 -17.65 5.40 11.32
CA SER A 123 -17.60 6.65 12.04
C SER A 123 -16.26 6.82 12.76
N PHE A 124 -15.88 8.05 13.08
CA PHE A 124 -14.64 8.34 13.79
C PHE A 124 -14.53 7.55 15.11
N LYS A 125 -15.63 7.48 15.88
CA LYS A 125 -15.68 6.72 17.14
C LYS A 125 -15.50 5.21 16.92
N GLU A 126 -16.13 4.64 15.89
CA GLU A 126 -15.96 3.21 15.54
C GLU A 126 -14.50 2.89 15.22
N ALA A 127 -13.79 3.79 14.51
CA ALA A 127 -12.40 3.60 14.18
C ALA A 127 -11.46 3.72 15.40
N VAL A 128 -11.76 4.64 16.33
CA VAL A 128 -10.94 4.85 17.53
C VAL A 128 -11.11 3.72 18.54
N PHE A 129 -12.36 3.28 18.79
CA PHE A 129 -12.66 2.29 19.84
C PHE A 129 -12.76 0.86 19.34
N GLY A 130 -12.76 0.68 18.02
CA GLY A 130 -13.09 -0.59 17.41
C GLY A 130 -14.59 -0.92 17.53
N CYS A 131 -15.06 -1.80 16.68
CA CYS A 131 -16.44 -2.22 16.71
C CYS A 131 -16.63 -3.61 16.07
N LYS A 132 -17.76 -4.23 16.33
CA LYS A 132 -18.26 -5.36 15.57
C LYS A 132 -19.29 -4.83 14.57
N LYS A 133 -19.02 -4.99 13.28
CA LYS A 133 -19.88 -4.48 12.22
C LYS A 133 -20.30 -5.58 11.27
N THR A 134 -21.60 -5.72 11.08
CA THR A 134 -22.15 -6.62 10.07
C THR A 134 -22.11 -5.95 8.71
N ILE A 135 -21.42 -6.58 7.76
CA ILE A 135 -21.19 -6.05 6.42
C ILE A 135 -21.90 -6.95 5.42
N LYS A 136 -22.70 -6.33 4.54
CA LYS A 136 -23.28 -7.02 3.40
C LYS A 136 -22.26 -7.07 2.28
N VAL A 137 -21.94 -8.28 1.85
CA VAL A 137 -20.97 -8.52 0.79
C VAL A 137 -21.62 -9.32 -0.32
N GLN A 138 -21.22 -9.00 -1.56
CA GLN A 138 -21.65 -9.73 -2.73
C GLN A 138 -20.43 -10.40 -3.35
N TYR A 139 -20.45 -11.72 -3.44
CA TYR A 139 -19.35 -12.50 -3.98
C TYR A 139 -19.75 -13.36 -5.15
N GLN A 140 -18.79 -13.70 -6.00
CA GLN A 140 -18.97 -14.60 -7.11
C GLN A 140 -18.88 -16.03 -6.61
N SER A 141 -19.93 -16.82 -6.84
CA SER A 141 -19.96 -18.25 -6.53
C SER A 141 -20.00 -19.05 -7.83
N VAL A 142 -19.30 -20.18 -7.88
CA VAL A 142 -19.30 -21.07 -9.04
C VAL A 142 -20.74 -21.49 -9.35
N CYS A 143 -21.14 -21.37 -10.59
CA CYS A 143 -22.50 -21.73 -11.00
C CYS A 143 -22.72 -23.23 -10.85
N GLU A 144 -23.58 -23.62 -9.93
CA GLU A 144 -23.90 -25.03 -9.62
C GLU A 144 -24.54 -25.78 -10.81
N SER A 145 -25.32 -25.09 -11.65
CA SER A 145 -26.00 -25.71 -12.79
C SER A 145 -25.04 -26.17 -13.89
N CYS A 146 -23.89 -25.47 -14.07
CA CYS A 146 -22.95 -25.82 -15.11
C CYS A 146 -21.52 -26.13 -14.54
N ASP A 147 -21.34 -26.20 -13.22
CA ASP A 147 -20.07 -26.38 -12.53
C ASP A 147 -18.97 -25.48 -13.09
N GLY A 148 -19.29 -24.20 -13.30
CA GLY A 148 -18.33 -23.21 -13.78
C GLY A 148 -17.95 -23.30 -15.26
N THR A 149 -18.57 -24.17 -16.07
CA THR A 149 -18.27 -24.25 -17.50
C THR A 149 -18.93 -23.12 -18.31
N GLY A 150 -20.01 -22.55 -17.81
CA GLY A 150 -20.81 -21.54 -18.50
C GLY A 150 -21.68 -22.11 -19.61
N ALA A 151 -21.59 -23.41 -19.89
CA ALA A 151 -22.35 -24.09 -20.95
C ALA A 151 -23.55 -24.85 -20.41
N LYS A 152 -24.62 -24.91 -21.19
CA LYS A 152 -25.72 -25.82 -20.92
C LYS A 152 -25.20 -27.26 -20.95
N ASP A 153 -25.65 -28.08 -19.99
CA ASP A 153 -25.27 -29.48 -19.84
C ASP A 153 -23.74 -29.71 -19.74
N LYS A 154 -22.99 -28.67 -19.31
CA LYS A 154 -21.52 -28.65 -19.16
C LYS A 154 -20.74 -28.91 -20.48
N ALA A 155 -21.43 -28.89 -21.61
CA ALA A 155 -20.89 -29.22 -22.92
C ALA A 155 -20.07 -28.06 -23.51
N LEU A 156 -18.75 -28.24 -23.59
CA LEU A 156 -17.81 -27.31 -24.22
C LEU A 156 -17.29 -27.91 -25.53
N GLU A 157 -17.32 -27.14 -26.61
CA GLU A 157 -16.74 -27.56 -27.89
C GLU A 157 -15.29 -27.05 -27.99
N THR A 158 -14.41 -27.86 -28.60
CA THR A 158 -13.03 -27.42 -28.88
C THR A 158 -13.05 -26.28 -29.89
N CYS A 159 -12.33 -25.21 -29.63
CA CYS A 159 -12.25 -24.08 -30.55
C CYS A 159 -11.59 -24.49 -31.86
N LYS A 160 -12.35 -24.40 -32.96
CA LYS A 160 -11.89 -24.77 -34.31
C LYS A 160 -10.76 -23.90 -34.83
N GLN A 161 -10.68 -22.62 -34.40
CA GLN A 161 -9.68 -21.67 -34.88
C GLN A 161 -8.29 -21.96 -34.32
N CYS A 162 -8.18 -22.41 -33.07
CA CYS A 162 -6.88 -22.72 -32.43
C CYS A 162 -6.74 -24.22 -32.11
N ASN A 163 -7.67 -25.06 -32.52
CA ASN A 163 -7.69 -26.51 -32.26
C ASN A 163 -7.47 -26.85 -30.77
N GLY A 164 -8.02 -26.01 -29.86
CA GLY A 164 -7.91 -26.21 -28.41
C GLY A 164 -6.68 -25.57 -27.76
N GLN A 165 -5.74 -25.02 -28.51
CA GLN A 165 -4.49 -24.47 -27.98
C GLN A 165 -4.68 -23.09 -27.29
N GLY A 166 -5.79 -22.39 -27.53
CA GLY A 166 -6.03 -21.05 -26.98
C GLY A 166 -5.25 -19.93 -27.66
N GLN A 167 -4.28 -20.28 -28.50
CA GLN A 167 -3.41 -19.36 -29.22
C GLN A 167 -3.36 -19.70 -30.71
N VAL A 168 -3.16 -18.70 -31.55
CA VAL A 168 -2.95 -18.82 -32.99
C VAL A 168 -1.56 -18.27 -33.32
N PHE A 169 -0.79 -19.06 -34.10
CA PHE A 169 0.53 -18.63 -34.53
C PHE A 169 0.41 -17.88 -35.84
N MET A 170 0.83 -16.61 -35.83
CA MET A 170 0.94 -15.81 -37.06
C MET A 170 2.41 -15.75 -37.47
N ARG A 171 2.68 -16.13 -38.74
CA ARG A 171 4.01 -16.00 -39.32
C ARG A 171 4.12 -14.68 -40.07
N GLN A 172 5.12 -13.88 -39.72
CA GLN A 172 5.47 -12.66 -40.40
C GLN A 172 6.95 -12.73 -40.79
N GLY A 173 7.21 -13.10 -42.05
CA GLY A 173 8.55 -13.42 -42.52
C GLY A 173 9.13 -14.67 -41.87
N PHE A 174 10.32 -14.54 -41.26
CA PHE A 174 10.99 -15.62 -40.53
C PHE A 174 10.60 -15.75 -39.05
N MET A 175 9.80 -14.82 -38.55
CA MET A 175 9.33 -14.82 -37.16
C MET A 175 7.92 -15.42 -37.04
N SER A 176 7.70 -16.18 -35.95
CA SER A 176 6.41 -16.74 -35.59
C SER A 176 5.97 -16.15 -34.27
N PHE A 177 4.84 -15.46 -34.26
CA PHE A 177 4.28 -14.85 -33.06
C PHE A 177 3.04 -15.63 -32.60
N ALA A 178 2.99 -15.96 -31.31
CA ALA A 178 1.82 -16.52 -30.69
C ALA A 178 0.84 -15.39 -30.29
N GLN A 179 -0.36 -15.40 -30.86
CA GLN A 179 -1.42 -14.46 -30.51
C GLN A 179 -2.57 -15.20 -29.83
N THR A 180 -3.16 -14.59 -28.79
CA THR A 180 -4.34 -15.14 -28.15
C THR A 180 -5.48 -15.33 -29.17
N CYS A 181 -6.06 -16.52 -29.23
CA CYS A 181 -7.14 -16.81 -30.17
C CYS A 181 -8.37 -15.92 -29.90
N GLY A 182 -8.77 -15.11 -30.86
CA GLY A 182 -9.89 -14.19 -30.75
C GLY A 182 -11.24 -14.87 -30.55
N ALA A 183 -11.42 -16.07 -31.10
CA ALA A 183 -12.69 -16.79 -30.98
C ALA A 183 -12.95 -17.37 -29.59
N CYS A 184 -11.92 -17.89 -28.91
CA CYS A 184 -12.06 -18.49 -27.58
C CYS A 184 -11.40 -17.65 -26.48
N GLN A 185 -10.80 -16.52 -26.81
CA GLN A 185 -10.13 -15.62 -25.87
C GLN A 185 -9.14 -16.33 -24.95
N GLY A 186 -8.36 -17.24 -25.53
CA GLY A 186 -7.34 -18.01 -24.81
C GLY A 186 -7.84 -19.28 -24.13
N LYS A 187 -9.15 -19.52 -24.05
CA LYS A 187 -9.75 -20.67 -23.34
C LYS A 187 -9.59 -22.02 -24.07
N GLY A 188 -9.31 -22.02 -25.37
CA GLY A 188 -9.22 -23.22 -26.19
C GLY A 188 -10.56 -23.91 -26.45
N LYS A 189 -11.62 -23.54 -25.72
CA LYS A 189 -12.97 -24.09 -25.78
C LYS A 189 -14.00 -23.02 -26.00
N ILE A 190 -15.14 -23.34 -26.65
CA ILE A 190 -16.23 -22.43 -26.97
C ILE A 190 -17.52 -22.96 -26.36
N ILE A 191 -18.32 -22.03 -25.82
CA ILE A 191 -19.67 -22.31 -25.33
C ILE A 191 -20.63 -22.20 -26.52
N LYS A 192 -21.23 -23.29 -26.94
CA LYS A 192 -22.24 -23.28 -28.00
C LYS A 192 -23.58 -22.81 -27.49
N THR A 193 -24.04 -23.37 -26.37
CA THR A 193 -25.28 -23.00 -25.72
C THR A 193 -24.99 -22.50 -24.32
N PRO A 194 -25.23 -21.21 -24.02
CA PRO A 194 -24.98 -20.68 -22.69
C PRO A 194 -25.87 -21.33 -21.62
N CYS A 195 -25.30 -21.53 -20.43
CA CYS A 195 -26.06 -21.97 -19.27
C CYS A 195 -27.15 -20.94 -18.93
N GLN A 196 -28.38 -21.40 -18.72
CA GLN A 196 -29.50 -20.50 -18.41
C GLN A 196 -29.33 -19.76 -17.07
N ALA A 197 -28.75 -20.41 -16.05
CA ALA A 197 -28.60 -19.85 -14.73
C ALA A 197 -27.56 -18.72 -14.69
N CYS A 198 -26.37 -18.92 -15.30
CA CYS A 198 -25.30 -17.92 -15.27
C CYS A 198 -25.14 -17.14 -16.60
N LYS A 199 -25.94 -17.44 -17.61
CA LYS A 199 -25.91 -16.80 -18.95
C LYS A 199 -24.51 -16.80 -19.58
N GLY A 200 -23.74 -17.88 -19.37
CA GLY A 200 -22.36 -18.02 -19.88
C GLY A 200 -21.27 -17.42 -19.01
N LYS A 201 -21.60 -16.73 -17.92
CA LYS A 201 -20.63 -16.05 -17.05
C LYS A 201 -19.78 -17.00 -16.20
N THR A 202 -20.16 -18.28 -16.08
CA THR A 202 -19.50 -19.31 -15.26
C THR A 202 -19.76 -19.19 -13.74
N TYR A 203 -20.20 -18.05 -13.26
CA TYR A 203 -20.50 -17.76 -11.87
C TYR A 203 -21.87 -17.09 -11.69
N ILE A 204 -22.37 -17.11 -10.48
CA ILE A 204 -23.53 -16.36 -10.01
C ILE A 204 -23.11 -15.48 -8.84
N LEU A 205 -23.82 -14.36 -8.65
CA LEU A 205 -23.60 -13.51 -7.49
C LEU A 205 -24.45 -14.02 -6.33
N LYS A 206 -23.84 -14.16 -5.15
CA LYS A 206 -24.51 -14.49 -3.90
C LYS A 206 -24.25 -13.38 -2.88
N ASP A 207 -25.28 -13.03 -2.11
CA ASP A 207 -25.17 -12.07 -1.03
C ASP A 207 -24.93 -12.83 0.29
N GLU A 208 -24.04 -12.31 1.12
CA GLU A 208 -23.70 -12.84 2.44
C GLU A 208 -23.57 -11.69 3.45
N GLU A 209 -24.04 -11.89 4.68
CA GLU A 209 -23.77 -10.98 5.77
C GLU A 209 -22.61 -11.53 6.60
N ILE A 210 -21.58 -10.71 6.79
CA ILE A 210 -20.35 -11.09 7.49
C ILE A 210 -20.15 -10.16 8.69
N ASP A 211 -19.94 -10.73 9.84
CA ASP A 211 -19.56 -9.99 11.03
C ASP A 211 -18.04 -9.74 11.02
N ALA A 212 -17.65 -8.50 10.76
CA ALA A 212 -16.27 -8.06 10.81
C ALA A 212 -15.96 -7.45 12.19
N ILE A 213 -14.92 -7.95 12.84
CA ILE A 213 -14.39 -7.38 14.08
C ILE A 213 -13.32 -6.37 13.68
N ILE A 214 -13.60 -5.10 13.89
CA ILE A 214 -12.71 -4.00 13.58
C ILE A 214 -11.92 -3.65 14.83
N PRO A 215 -10.57 -3.73 14.79
CA PRO A 215 -9.74 -3.44 15.96
C PRO A 215 -9.80 -1.96 16.33
N GLU A 216 -9.60 -1.66 17.62
CA GLU A 216 -9.46 -0.28 18.07
C GLU A 216 -8.21 0.38 17.49
N GLY A 217 -8.33 1.64 17.11
CA GLY A 217 -7.22 2.44 16.58
C GLY A 217 -6.95 2.26 15.09
N ILE A 218 -7.81 1.57 14.36
CA ILE A 218 -7.67 1.43 12.90
C ILE A 218 -7.69 2.81 12.25
N ASP A 219 -6.89 3.00 11.20
CA ASP A 219 -6.78 4.28 10.51
C ASP A 219 -7.49 4.27 9.15
N ASP A 220 -7.69 5.46 8.58
CA ASP A 220 -8.22 5.58 7.22
C ASP A 220 -7.31 4.86 6.21
N GLN A 221 -7.91 4.28 5.16
CA GLN A 221 -7.24 3.49 4.12
C GLN A 221 -6.52 2.21 4.60
N ASN A 222 -6.62 1.86 5.89
CA ASN A 222 -6.11 0.59 6.36
C ASN A 222 -6.90 -0.58 5.76
N ARG A 223 -6.20 -1.68 5.50
CA ARG A 223 -6.77 -2.90 4.93
C ARG A 223 -6.74 -4.04 5.93
N MET A 224 -7.89 -4.68 6.09
CA MET A 224 -8.03 -5.91 6.86
C MET A 224 -8.36 -7.06 5.92
N VAL A 225 -7.92 -8.27 6.30
CA VAL A 225 -8.19 -9.49 5.52
C VAL A 225 -9.18 -10.37 6.28
N LEU A 226 -10.29 -10.69 5.63
CA LEU A 226 -11.24 -11.70 6.09
C LEU A 226 -10.99 -12.97 5.28
N LYS A 227 -10.34 -13.96 5.90
CA LYS A 227 -9.96 -15.21 5.27
C LYS A 227 -11.18 -16.02 4.83
N ASN A 228 -11.09 -16.62 3.63
CA ASN A 228 -12.14 -17.45 3.04
C ASN A 228 -13.49 -16.73 2.85
N LYS A 229 -13.49 -15.40 2.73
CA LYS A 229 -14.68 -14.57 2.49
C LYS A 229 -14.66 -13.90 1.12
N GLY A 230 -13.68 -14.22 0.30
CA GLY A 230 -13.56 -13.80 -1.08
C GLY A 230 -14.48 -14.56 -2.05
N ASN A 231 -14.20 -14.45 -3.35
CA ASN A 231 -14.93 -15.17 -4.39
C ASN A 231 -14.65 -16.67 -4.36
N GLU A 232 -15.64 -17.46 -4.75
CA GLU A 232 -15.49 -18.89 -4.93
C GLU A 232 -14.92 -19.17 -6.33
N TYR A 233 -13.66 -19.59 -6.39
CA TYR A 233 -12.94 -19.86 -7.63
C TYR A 233 -12.97 -21.35 -8.03
N GLU A 234 -13.21 -22.21 -7.06
CA GLU A 234 -13.44 -23.65 -7.21
C GLU A 234 -14.51 -24.07 -6.20
N LYS A 235 -15.30 -25.08 -6.51
CA LYS A 235 -16.42 -25.51 -5.64
C LYS A 235 -15.94 -25.75 -4.20
N GLY A 236 -16.48 -24.96 -3.28
CA GLY A 236 -16.14 -24.99 -1.86
C GLY A 236 -14.81 -24.30 -1.50
N LYS A 237 -14.08 -23.72 -2.46
CA LYS A 237 -12.86 -22.97 -2.21
C LYS A 237 -13.06 -21.50 -2.50
N ARG A 238 -12.91 -20.67 -1.47
CA ARG A 238 -13.04 -19.23 -1.55
C ARG A 238 -11.68 -18.57 -1.31
N GLY A 239 -11.44 -17.47 -2.00
CA GLY A 239 -10.35 -16.57 -1.70
C GLY A 239 -10.61 -15.71 -0.48
N ASP A 240 -9.87 -14.63 -0.32
CA ASP A 240 -9.95 -13.72 0.79
C ASP A 240 -10.68 -12.42 0.41
N LEU A 241 -11.37 -11.83 1.38
CA LEU A 241 -11.99 -10.52 1.24
C LEU A 241 -11.09 -9.48 1.94
N TYR A 242 -10.64 -8.51 1.17
CA TYR A 242 -9.93 -7.35 1.68
C TYR A 242 -10.92 -6.24 1.97
N LEU A 243 -10.99 -5.79 3.23
CA LEU A 243 -11.78 -4.64 3.63
C LEU A 243 -10.88 -3.41 3.70
N GLU A 244 -11.13 -2.42 2.87
CA GLU A 244 -10.50 -1.10 2.96
C GLU A 244 -11.37 -0.18 3.82
N VAL A 245 -10.81 0.30 4.91
CA VAL A 245 -11.51 1.16 5.86
C VAL A 245 -11.54 2.59 5.34
N ARG A 246 -12.71 3.22 5.41
CA ARG A 246 -12.91 4.66 5.19
C ARG A 246 -13.48 5.26 6.45
N VAL A 247 -12.71 6.12 7.10
CA VAL A 247 -13.12 6.80 8.34
C VAL A 247 -13.75 8.13 8.00
N LYS A 248 -14.98 8.35 8.51
CA LYS A 248 -15.63 9.65 8.41
C LYS A 248 -14.97 10.64 9.35
N GLU A 249 -14.78 11.87 8.88
CA GLU A 249 -14.28 12.97 9.71
C GLU A 249 -15.25 13.27 10.85
N ASP A 250 -14.70 13.68 12.00
CA ASP A 250 -15.47 14.17 13.13
C ASP A 250 -15.48 15.71 13.10
N GLU A 251 -16.56 16.33 13.57
CA GLU A 251 -16.72 17.79 13.56
C GLU A 251 -15.74 18.49 14.50
N HIS A 252 -15.33 17.84 15.58
CA HIS A 252 -14.55 18.45 16.66
C HIS A 252 -13.15 17.86 16.80
N PHE A 253 -13.01 16.55 16.53
CA PHE A 253 -11.76 15.85 16.72
C PHE A 253 -11.05 15.60 15.39
N LYS A 254 -9.76 15.93 15.36
CA LYS A 254 -8.86 15.55 14.28
C LYS A 254 -7.87 14.53 14.80
N ARG A 255 -7.49 13.57 13.98
CA ARG A 255 -6.54 12.52 14.33
C ARG A 255 -5.24 12.71 13.56
N GLU A 256 -4.11 12.60 14.26
CA GLU A 256 -2.77 12.51 13.68
C GLU A 256 -2.03 11.34 14.34
N GLY A 257 -1.95 10.21 13.64
CA GLY A 257 -1.40 8.97 14.19
C GLY A 257 -2.20 8.45 15.40
N CYS A 258 -1.60 8.46 16.58
CA CYS A 258 -2.26 8.08 17.83
C CYS A 258 -2.79 9.28 18.63
N ASP A 259 -2.45 10.51 18.25
CA ASP A 259 -2.89 11.69 18.97
C ASP A 259 -4.21 12.24 18.38
N LEU A 260 -5.02 12.80 19.27
CA LEU A 260 -6.27 13.49 18.94
C LEU A 260 -6.08 14.96 19.18
N PHE A 261 -6.60 15.78 18.28
CA PHE A 261 -6.58 17.23 18.38
C PHE A 261 -8.00 17.76 18.50
N ILE A 262 -8.20 18.71 19.41
CA ILE A 262 -9.44 19.46 19.54
C ILE A 262 -9.15 20.94 19.73
N GLU A 263 -9.90 21.81 19.06
CA GLU A 263 -9.84 23.25 19.27
C GLU A 263 -10.78 23.64 20.41
N ALA A 264 -10.23 24.33 21.44
CA ALA A 264 -10.98 24.84 22.55
C ALA A 264 -11.12 26.38 22.44
N PRO A 265 -12.28 26.88 22.04
CA PRO A 265 -12.51 28.33 22.01
C PRO A 265 -12.61 28.87 23.44
N VAL A 266 -11.79 29.89 23.76
CA VAL A 266 -11.77 30.52 25.08
C VAL A 266 -11.77 32.03 24.95
N PHE A 267 -12.54 32.71 25.79
CA PHE A 267 -12.51 34.13 25.86
C PHE A 267 -11.18 34.64 26.46
N PHE A 268 -10.71 35.80 25.97
CA PHE A 268 -9.50 36.42 26.49
C PHE A 268 -9.55 36.66 28.00
N THR A 269 -10.74 36.93 28.58
CA THR A 269 -10.96 37.09 30.02
C THR A 269 -10.69 35.79 30.80
N THR A 270 -11.00 34.63 30.21
CA THR A 270 -10.72 33.31 30.82
C THR A 270 -9.22 33.11 31.01
N ILE A 271 -8.43 33.56 30.03
CA ILE A 271 -6.96 33.50 30.08
C ILE A 271 -6.44 34.51 31.10
N ALA A 272 -6.91 35.75 31.05
CA ALA A 272 -6.46 36.81 31.94
C ALA A 272 -6.69 36.46 33.43
N LEU A 273 -7.77 35.76 33.73
CA LEU A 273 -8.13 35.34 35.09
C LEU A 273 -7.54 34.01 35.49
N GLY A 274 -7.12 33.18 34.51
CA GLY A 274 -6.55 31.85 34.76
C GLY A 274 -7.59 30.84 35.17
N HIS A 275 -8.76 30.85 34.52
CA HIS A 275 -9.86 29.95 34.83
C HIS A 275 -9.62 28.54 34.31
N THR A 276 -10.31 27.55 34.92
CA THR A 276 -10.40 26.19 34.43
C THR A 276 -11.55 26.09 33.45
N ILE A 277 -11.31 25.40 32.31
CA ILE A 277 -12.34 25.04 31.34
C ILE A 277 -12.53 23.53 31.31
N LYS A 278 -13.70 23.12 30.82
CA LYS A 278 -14.01 21.69 30.58
C LYS A 278 -13.87 21.39 29.09
N VAL A 279 -13.12 20.35 28.80
CA VAL A 279 -12.88 19.88 27.44
C VAL A 279 -13.50 18.50 27.28
N PRO A 280 -14.28 18.22 26.23
CA PRO A 280 -14.86 16.90 26.04
C PRO A 280 -13.79 15.84 25.75
N SER A 281 -13.91 14.69 26.42
CA SER A 281 -13.14 13.51 26.06
C SER A 281 -13.90 12.66 25.05
N LEU A 282 -13.19 12.11 24.05
CA LEU A 282 -13.81 11.21 23.09
C LEU A 282 -14.38 9.93 23.74
N ARG A 283 -13.83 9.52 24.89
CA ARG A 283 -14.30 8.40 25.70
C ARG A 283 -15.58 8.66 26.50
N GLY A 284 -16.04 9.90 26.47
CA GLY A 284 -17.13 10.38 27.27
C GLY A 284 -16.65 11.08 28.54
N GLY A 285 -17.48 12.02 29.01
CA GLY A 285 -17.15 12.89 30.13
C GLY A 285 -16.35 14.13 29.70
N GLU A 286 -15.88 14.86 30.70
CA GLU A 286 -15.19 16.14 30.54
C GLU A 286 -13.85 16.09 31.27
N LEU A 287 -12.82 16.65 30.65
CA LEU A 287 -11.50 16.83 31.23
C LEU A 287 -11.34 18.28 31.69
N GLU A 288 -10.83 18.49 32.88
CA GLU A 288 -10.59 19.83 33.40
C GLU A 288 -9.22 20.33 32.94
N LEU A 289 -9.21 21.45 32.21
CA LEU A 289 -8.00 22.14 31.76
C LEU A 289 -7.88 23.48 32.50
N LYS A 290 -6.90 23.59 33.38
CA LYS A 290 -6.52 24.84 34.04
C LYS A 290 -5.66 25.65 33.09
N ILE A 291 -6.19 26.83 32.67
CA ILE A 291 -5.49 27.73 31.74
C ILE A 291 -4.58 28.65 32.53
N PRO A 292 -3.29 28.72 32.24
CA PRO A 292 -2.40 29.72 32.87
C PRO A 292 -2.71 31.11 32.40
N ARG A 293 -2.52 32.10 33.29
CA ARG A 293 -2.87 33.54 33.02
C ARG A 293 -2.13 34.17 31.84
N ASN A 294 -1.04 33.55 31.40
CA ASN A 294 -0.21 34.03 30.27
C ASN A 294 -0.30 33.10 29.05
N ALA A 295 -1.32 32.25 28.98
CA ALA A 295 -1.52 31.38 27.83
C ALA A 295 -1.63 32.19 26.53
N LYS A 296 -1.02 31.68 25.48
CA LYS A 296 -1.02 32.30 24.16
C LYS A 296 -2.10 31.68 23.28
N ASP A 297 -2.53 32.41 22.26
CA ASP A 297 -3.33 31.83 21.20
C ASP A 297 -2.57 30.68 20.54
N ARG A 298 -3.29 29.63 20.15
CA ARG A 298 -2.74 28.38 19.60
C ARG A 298 -1.82 27.60 20.54
N GLN A 299 -1.78 27.94 21.83
CA GLN A 299 -1.05 27.15 22.81
C GLN A 299 -1.71 25.78 22.98
N THR A 300 -0.89 24.73 23.06
CA THR A 300 -1.34 23.35 23.17
C THR A 300 -1.20 22.81 24.58
N PHE A 301 -2.15 21.95 24.98
CA PHE A 301 -2.14 21.22 26.26
C PHE A 301 -2.45 19.76 25.98
N ALA A 302 -1.66 18.86 26.53
CA ALA A 302 -1.79 17.43 26.27
C ALA A 302 -2.32 16.66 27.49
N PHE A 303 -3.39 15.93 27.29
CA PHE A 303 -3.89 14.92 28.23
C PHE A 303 -3.36 13.54 27.78
N ARG A 304 -2.42 13.00 28.54
CA ARG A 304 -1.81 11.70 28.22
C ARG A 304 -2.83 10.56 28.33
N ASN A 305 -2.68 9.55 27.47
CA ASN A 305 -3.54 8.37 27.39
C ASN A 305 -5.02 8.65 27.04
N GLU A 306 -5.37 9.86 26.59
CA GLU A 306 -6.70 10.23 26.11
C GLU A 306 -6.81 10.20 24.56
N GLY A 307 -5.74 9.80 23.86
CA GLY A 307 -5.72 9.63 22.42
C GLY A 307 -6.18 8.24 21.96
N VAL A 308 -5.78 7.88 20.76
CA VAL A 308 -6.08 6.62 20.08
C VAL A 308 -5.09 5.55 20.50
N LYS A 309 -5.55 4.32 20.67
CA LYS A 309 -4.67 3.17 20.92
C LYS A 309 -4.00 2.76 19.61
N HIS A 310 -2.72 2.45 19.66
CA HIS A 310 -2.02 1.88 18.52
C HIS A 310 -2.50 0.43 18.29
N PRO A 311 -2.86 0.05 17.03
CA PRO A 311 -3.45 -1.27 16.75
C PRO A 311 -2.59 -2.46 17.18
N GLU A 312 -1.26 -2.32 17.10
CA GLU A 312 -0.31 -3.42 17.33
C GLU A 312 0.41 -3.33 18.68
N SER A 313 0.09 -2.33 19.52
CA SER A 313 0.77 -2.16 20.82
C SER A 313 -0.18 -1.72 21.91
N SER A 314 0.30 -1.71 23.15
CA SER A 314 -0.44 -1.15 24.30
C SER A 314 -0.35 0.38 24.38
N TYR A 315 0.44 1.01 23.50
CA TYR A 315 0.62 2.45 23.49
C TYR A 315 -0.69 3.17 23.12
N ARG A 316 -0.97 4.24 23.84
CA ARG A 316 -2.08 5.15 23.56
C ARG A 316 -1.56 6.57 23.50
N GLY A 317 -1.98 7.31 22.50
CA GLY A 317 -1.62 8.71 22.31
C GLY A 317 -2.28 9.64 23.32
N SER A 318 -2.17 10.92 23.06
CA SER A 318 -2.70 12.00 23.89
C SER A 318 -3.86 12.71 23.19
N LEU A 319 -4.72 13.36 23.99
CA LEU A 319 -5.62 14.39 23.49
C LEU A 319 -4.89 15.73 23.61
N ILE A 320 -4.68 16.39 22.49
CA ILE A 320 -4.01 17.68 22.39
C ILE A 320 -5.10 18.75 22.19
N VAL A 321 -5.24 19.60 23.20
CA VAL A 321 -6.18 20.73 23.20
C VAL A 321 -5.44 21.96 22.69
N VAL A 322 -5.91 22.54 21.60
CA VAL A 322 -5.38 23.76 20.99
C VAL A 322 -6.27 24.93 21.41
N LEU A 323 -5.74 25.85 22.18
CA LEU A 323 -6.50 27.04 22.57
C LEU A 323 -6.74 27.92 21.36
N GLN A 324 -7.99 28.36 21.22
CA GLN A 324 -8.38 29.39 20.26
C GLN A 324 -8.92 30.59 21.02
N VAL A 325 -8.15 31.66 21.09
CA VAL A 325 -8.57 32.87 21.78
C VAL A 325 -9.63 33.61 20.98
N ILE A 326 -10.80 33.79 21.58
CA ILE A 326 -11.89 34.48 20.92
C ILE A 326 -12.14 35.84 21.60
N TYR A 327 -12.44 36.80 20.78
CA TYR A 327 -12.87 38.15 21.21
C TYR A 327 -14.34 38.33 20.88
N PRO A 328 -15.09 39.00 21.73
CA PRO A 328 -16.52 39.26 21.46
C PRO A 328 -16.65 40.12 20.20
N LYS A 329 -17.55 39.73 19.30
CA LYS A 329 -17.84 40.49 18.08
C LYS A 329 -18.59 41.79 18.39
N SER A 330 -19.35 41.85 19.49
CA SER A 330 -20.07 42.99 19.98
C SER A 330 -20.12 43.00 21.51
N LEU A 331 -20.18 44.13 22.11
CA LEU A 331 -20.27 44.32 23.55
C LEU A 331 -21.59 45.01 23.89
N ASN A 332 -22.22 44.59 24.96
CA ASN A 332 -23.31 45.36 25.52
C ASN A 332 -22.75 46.55 26.32
N LYS A 333 -23.64 47.53 26.70
CA LYS A 333 -23.23 48.75 27.41
C LYS A 333 -22.50 48.48 28.74
N GLU A 334 -22.94 47.45 29.48
CA GLU A 334 -22.32 47.04 30.72
C GLU A 334 -20.91 46.47 30.50
N GLN A 335 -20.76 45.54 29.57
CA GLN A 335 -19.48 44.95 29.19
C GLN A 335 -18.48 45.97 28.68
N GLN A 336 -18.96 46.94 27.85
CA GLN A 336 -18.14 48.02 27.38
C GLN A 336 -17.64 48.87 28.55
N GLY A 337 -18.55 49.30 29.46
CA GLY A 337 -18.15 50.09 30.62
C GLY A 337 -17.19 49.36 31.57
N LEU A 338 -17.32 48.03 31.73
CA LEU A 338 -16.35 47.23 32.51
C LEU A 338 -14.97 47.16 31.84
N LEU A 339 -14.93 47.01 30.52
CA LEU A 339 -13.68 46.98 29.77
C LEU A 339 -13.00 48.33 29.74
N GLU A 340 -13.76 49.45 29.65
CA GLU A 340 -13.21 50.81 29.74
C GLU A 340 -12.59 51.06 31.12
N LYS A 341 -13.27 50.65 32.20
CA LYS A 341 -12.71 50.72 33.55
C LYS A 341 -11.46 49.89 33.72
N LEU A 342 -11.47 48.68 33.18
CA LEU A 342 -10.30 47.82 33.20
C LEU A 342 -9.12 48.46 32.44
N HIS A 343 -9.39 48.96 31.23
CA HIS A 343 -8.40 49.65 30.41
C HIS A 343 -7.81 50.85 31.16
N ALA A 344 -8.65 51.71 31.76
CA ALA A 344 -8.16 52.82 32.57
C ALA A 344 -7.33 52.40 33.78
N SER A 345 -7.65 51.25 34.40
CA SER A 345 -6.91 50.74 35.56
C SER A 345 -5.45 50.35 35.25
N PHE A 346 -5.14 50.07 34.00
CA PHE A 346 -3.75 49.82 33.56
C PHE A 346 -2.92 51.08 33.39
N GLY A 347 -3.50 52.26 33.60
CA GLY A 347 -2.80 53.56 33.50
C GLY A 347 -2.41 53.92 32.06
N TYR A 348 -3.07 53.37 31.08
CA TYR A 348 -2.83 53.61 29.68
C TYR A 348 -3.82 54.62 29.10
N GLU A 349 -3.34 55.79 28.80
CA GLU A 349 -3.96 56.66 27.79
C GLU A 349 -3.56 56.18 26.39
N GLY A 350 -3.89 54.92 26.08
CA GLY A 350 -3.73 54.41 24.72
C GLY A 350 -2.31 54.04 24.23
N GLU A 351 -1.27 54.15 25.07
CA GLU A 351 0.10 53.81 24.66
C GLU A 351 0.54 52.43 25.19
N PRO A 352 1.04 51.49 24.36
CA PRO A 352 1.62 50.25 24.81
C PRO A 352 2.87 50.54 25.65
N HIS A 353 3.20 49.68 26.65
CA HIS A 353 4.30 49.84 27.60
C HIS A 353 5.52 50.52 26.99
N LYS A 354 5.91 51.68 27.53
CA LYS A 354 7.11 52.45 27.07
C LYS A 354 8.33 51.55 26.86
N SER A 355 8.53 50.55 27.73
CA SER A 355 9.62 49.61 27.64
C SER A 355 9.62 48.73 26.38
N VAL A 356 8.43 48.35 25.87
CA VAL A 356 8.33 47.52 24.65
C VAL A 356 8.48 48.39 23.41
N LEU A 357 7.90 49.58 23.42
CA LEU A 357 8.03 50.57 22.34
C LEU A 357 9.46 51.14 22.27
N GLU A 358 10.06 51.47 23.38
CA GLU A 358 11.46 51.94 23.43
C GLU A 358 12.42 50.86 22.93
N THR A 359 12.17 49.59 23.27
CA THR A 359 12.99 48.46 22.78
C THR A 359 12.77 48.22 21.28
N CYS A 360 11.56 48.38 20.76
CA CYS A 360 11.30 48.29 19.32
C CYS A 360 11.86 49.47 18.54
N ILE A 361 11.71 50.69 19.06
CA ILE A 361 12.25 51.92 18.43
C ILE A 361 13.77 51.94 18.47
N SER A 362 14.41 51.48 19.54
CA SER A 362 15.86 51.38 19.61
C SER A 362 16.39 50.36 18.58
N LYS A 363 15.78 49.20 18.48
CA LYS A 363 16.14 48.19 17.47
C LYS A 363 15.96 48.68 16.03
N ILE A 364 14.94 49.47 15.78
CA ILE A 364 14.70 50.06 14.45
C ILE A 364 15.74 51.17 14.18
N LYS A 365 16.12 52.01 15.18
CA LYS A 365 17.15 53.02 15.02
C LYS A 365 18.55 52.41 14.79
N ASP A 366 18.83 51.26 15.37
CA ASP A 366 20.10 50.53 15.16
C ASP A 366 20.16 49.84 13.80
N TRP A 367 19.01 49.64 13.16
CA TRP A 367 18.95 49.07 11.80
C TRP A 367 19.22 50.07 10.67
N PHE A 368 19.07 51.38 11.00
CA PHE A 368 19.32 52.48 10.05
C PHE A 368 20.66 53.25 10.33
N LYS A 369 21.50 52.72 11.20
CA LYS A 369 22.92 53.11 11.31
C LYS A 369 23.82 52.09 10.62
#